data_eaa3661c12445c74f52837be886aee12
#
_entry.id   eaa3661c12445c74f52837be886aee12
#
_cell.length_a   1.000
_cell.length_b   1.000
_cell.length_c   1.000
_cell.angle_alpha   90.00
_cell.angle_beta   90.00
_cell.angle_gamma   90.00
#
_symmetry.space_group_name_H-M   'P 1'
#
loop_
_entity.id
_entity.type
_entity.pdbx_description
1 polymer ?
#
loop_
_entity_poly.entity_id
_entity_poly.type
_entity_poly.pdbx_seq_one_letter_code
_entity_poly.pdbx_strand_id
1 'polypeptide(L)'
;FSGEDSGSGYTMQNVVQEINDDYQQQIDTTKANLSHDVLEMSGSRAVWPEVLAVYAVKTTTDPDNPQEVATMDDSKKAILTDIFWEMNQISSRTETRTETVITETDDGNGNIVETETTVTQTYLYITVSHKTAEEMAAQYGFDEEQKEQLAELLDEENRSLWSAVLYGIYTEDGAIVSVALSQVGNVGGEPYWSWYGFSSRVEWCACFVSWCANECGYIDTGVIPKYAGCVNGVQWFKDRGQWMDGSAEPAPGMIIFFDWNDENGQDGLSDHTGIVEKVENGRVYTIEGNSGDSVRQNSYPVGHYEVLGYGCPDF
;
A
#
# COMPACT_ATOMS: atom_id res chain seq x y z
N PHE A 1 -4.78 -23.47 -5.46
CA PHE A 1 -4.55 -22.76 -4.19
C PHE A 1 -5.80 -22.91 -3.32
N SER A 2 -5.80 -23.76 -2.29
CA SER A 2 -6.96 -23.93 -1.39
C SER A 2 -6.88 -23.06 -0.13
N GLY A 3 -5.71 -22.50 0.17
CA GLY A 3 -5.48 -21.77 1.43
C GLY A 3 -5.60 -22.63 2.70
N GLU A 4 -5.75 -23.95 2.53
CA GLU A 4 -5.91 -24.87 3.66
C GLU A 4 -4.57 -25.13 4.36
N ASP A 5 -4.62 -25.24 5.69
CA ASP A 5 -3.50 -25.63 6.51
C ASP A 5 -3.15 -27.12 6.26
N SER A 6 -1.92 -27.39 5.83
CA SER A 6 -1.39 -28.76 5.66
C SER A 6 -1.09 -29.46 6.98
N GLY A 7 -1.44 -28.87 8.13
CA GLY A 7 -1.01 -29.29 9.46
C GLY A 7 0.34 -28.69 9.89
N SER A 8 0.93 -27.84 9.05
CA SER A 8 2.15 -27.06 9.36
C SER A 8 1.84 -25.77 10.14
N GLY A 9 0.57 -25.33 10.19
CA GLY A 9 0.15 -24.05 10.73
C GLY A 9 0.28 -22.88 9.73
N TYR A 10 0.71 -23.13 8.48
CA TYR A 10 0.85 -22.09 7.45
C TYR A 10 -0.35 -22.08 6.51
N THR A 11 -0.88 -20.87 6.30
CA THR A 11 -1.77 -20.57 5.16
C THR A 11 -1.04 -19.65 4.18
N MET A 12 -1.45 -19.58 2.92
CA MET A 12 -0.89 -18.64 1.95
C MET A 12 -0.99 -17.19 2.48
N GLN A 13 -2.12 -16.84 3.05
CA GLN A 13 -2.37 -15.50 3.60
C GLN A 13 -1.39 -15.14 4.72
N ASN A 14 -1.15 -16.06 5.66
CA ASN A 14 -0.22 -15.81 6.77
C ASN A 14 1.22 -15.65 6.27
N VAL A 15 1.63 -16.44 5.29
CA VAL A 15 2.97 -16.34 4.69
C VAL A 15 3.13 -15.02 3.92
N VAL A 16 2.14 -14.62 3.14
CA VAL A 16 2.12 -13.33 2.44
C VAL A 16 2.20 -12.17 3.42
N GLN A 17 1.44 -12.23 4.52
CA GLN A 17 1.48 -11.20 5.56
C GLN A 17 2.86 -11.11 6.20
N GLU A 18 3.46 -12.23 6.57
CA GLU A 18 4.81 -12.26 7.17
C GLU A 18 5.86 -11.65 6.23
N ILE A 19 5.81 -11.97 4.93
CA ILE A 19 6.73 -11.40 3.94
C ILE A 19 6.49 -9.89 3.77
N ASN A 20 5.24 -9.43 3.79
CA ASN A 20 4.92 -8.00 3.75
C ASN A 20 5.47 -7.27 4.98
N ASP A 21 5.35 -7.86 6.17
CA ASP A 21 5.86 -7.29 7.41
C ASP A 21 7.39 -7.18 7.38
N ASP A 22 8.08 -8.23 6.92
CA ASP A 22 9.54 -8.22 6.74
C ASP A 22 10.00 -7.15 5.74
N TYR A 23 9.29 -7.02 4.62
CA TYR A 23 9.57 -6.00 3.60
C TYR A 23 9.41 -4.59 4.17
N GLN A 24 8.32 -4.33 4.88
CA GLN A 24 8.07 -3.05 5.52
C GLN A 24 9.11 -2.75 6.60
N GLN A 25 9.47 -3.76 7.40
CA GLN A 25 10.50 -3.63 8.43
C GLN A 25 11.85 -3.24 7.84
N GLN A 26 12.22 -3.74 6.66
CA GLN A 26 13.47 -3.34 6.00
C GLN A 26 13.46 -1.86 5.60
N ILE A 27 12.33 -1.33 5.09
CA ILE A 27 12.17 0.09 4.78
C ILE A 27 12.31 0.92 6.06
N ASP A 28 11.59 0.56 7.13
CA ASP A 28 11.60 1.30 8.39
C ASP A 28 12.97 1.25 9.09
N THR A 29 13.65 0.11 9.02
CA THR A 29 15.02 -0.04 9.50
C THR A 29 15.99 0.85 8.72
N THR A 30 15.83 0.96 7.41
CA THR A 30 16.65 1.84 6.56
C THR A 30 16.45 3.31 6.95
N LYS A 31 15.19 3.74 7.16
CA LYS A 31 14.86 5.08 7.65
C LYS A 31 15.51 5.38 9.00
N ALA A 32 15.39 4.44 9.95
CA ALA A 32 15.89 4.63 11.31
C ALA A 32 17.42 4.67 11.41
N ASN A 33 18.12 3.92 10.56
CA ASN A 33 19.58 3.78 10.61
C ASN A 33 20.34 4.87 9.86
N LEU A 34 19.69 5.58 8.94
CA LEU A 34 20.31 6.61 8.12
C LEU A 34 19.81 8.00 8.55
N SER A 35 20.70 8.78 9.19
CA SER A 35 20.37 10.15 9.61
C SER A 35 20.07 11.02 8.39
N HIS A 36 18.94 11.71 8.41
CA HIS A 36 18.47 12.57 7.33
C HIS A 36 17.58 13.69 7.87
N ASP A 37 17.51 14.79 7.13
CA ASP A 37 16.61 15.91 7.38
C ASP A 37 15.37 15.80 6.46
N VAL A 38 15.55 15.23 5.25
CA VAL A 38 14.51 15.06 4.26
C VAL A 38 14.50 13.62 3.77
N LEU A 39 13.31 13.01 3.72
CA LEU A 39 13.08 11.67 3.17
C LEU A 39 12.34 11.78 1.83
N GLU A 40 12.89 11.16 0.81
CA GLU A 40 12.22 10.97 -0.49
C GLU A 40 12.15 9.48 -0.82
N MET A 41 10.94 8.99 -1.12
CA MET A 41 10.72 7.60 -1.50
C MET A 41 10.04 7.50 -2.86
N SER A 42 10.41 6.47 -3.64
CA SER A 42 9.89 6.27 -4.99
C SER A 42 9.92 4.81 -5.41
N GLY A 43 9.06 4.48 -6.39
CA GLY A 43 8.99 3.18 -7.01
C GLY A 43 7.87 2.30 -6.47
N SER A 44 7.84 1.05 -6.92
CA SER A 44 6.84 0.05 -6.54
C SER A 44 7.46 -1.33 -6.43
N ARG A 45 6.86 -2.19 -5.61
CA ARG A 45 7.20 -3.62 -5.57
C ARG A 45 6.35 -4.42 -6.55
N ALA A 46 6.74 -5.67 -6.81
CA ALA A 46 5.93 -6.63 -7.56
C ALA A 46 4.59 -6.88 -6.85
N VAL A 47 3.51 -6.96 -7.62
CA VAL A 47 2.19 -7.30 -7.09
C VAL A 47 2.11 -8.79 -6.78
N TRP A 48 1.39 -9.15 -5.72
CA TRP A 48 1.30 -10.54 -5.27
C TRP A 48 0.82 -11.54 -6.32
N PRO A 49 -0.15 -11.23 -7.19
CA PRO A 49 -0.52 -12.13 -8.29
C PRO A 49 0.67 -12.54 -9.16
N GLU A 50 1.57 -11.60 -9.51
CA GLU A 50 2.78 -11.92 -10.29
C GLU A 50 3.74 -12.82 -9.51
N VAL A 51 3.99 -12.50 -8.23
CA VAL A 51 4.87 -13.30 -7.36
C VAL A 51 4.35 -14.73 -7.24
N LEU A 52 3.05 -14.89 -7.00
CA LEU A 52 2.43 -16.20 -6.84
C LEU A 52 2.31 -16.98 -8.15
N ALA A 53 2.11 -16.30 -9.28
CA ALA A 53 2.10 -16.95 -10.59
C ALA A 53 3.50 -17.51 -10.92
N VAL A 54 4.55 -16.72 -10.70
CA VAL A 54 5.95 -17.18 -10.86
C VAL A 54 6.25 -18.34 -9.90
N TYR A 55 5.85 -18.21 -8.62
CA TYR A 55 6.00 -19.28 -7.64
C TYR A 55 5.29 -20.57 -8.06
N ALA A 56 4.05 -20.46 -8.53
CA ALA A 56 3.26 -21.61 -8.96
C ALA A 56 3.94 -22.34 -10.12
N VAL A 57 4.28 -21.63 -11.20
CA VAL A 57 4.92 -22.25 -12.37
C VAL A 57 6.26 -22.86 -11.99
N LYS A 58 7.13 -22.10 -11.29
CA LYS A 58 8.46 -22.60 -10.89
C LYS A 58 8.37 -23.85 -10.02
N THR A 59 7.43 -23.89 -9.07
CA THR A 59 7.32 -24.97 -8.08
C THR A 59 6.66 -26.23 -8.66
N THR A 60 5.61 -26.06 -9.48
CA THR A 60 4.88 -27.20 -10.06
C THR A 60 5.64 -27.87 -11.21
N THR A 61 6.48 -27.12 -11.91
CA THR A 61 7.22 -27.59 -13.09
C THR A 61 8.70 -27.82 -12.82
N ASP A 62 9.15 -27.78 -11.54
CA ASP A 62 10.53 -28.08 -11.16
C ASP A 62 10.92 -29.48 -11.67
N PRO A 63 11.95 -29.62 -12.53
CA PRO A 63 12.29 -30.90 -13.13
C PRO A 63 12.85 -31.93 -12.13
N ASP A 64 13.41 -31.45 -11.03
CA ASP A 64 14.05 -32.30 -10.00
C ASP A 64 13.11 -32.63 -8.85
N ASN A 65 12.19 -31.72 -8.51
CA ASN A 65 11.29 -31.86 -7.36
C ASN A 65 9.97 -31.10 -7.55
N PRO A 66 9.12 -31.51 -8.51
CA PRO A 66 7.83 -30.84 -8.73
C PRO A 66 6.94 -31.00 -7.49
N GLN A 67 6.39 -29.87 -7.02
CA GLN A 67 5.53 -29.84 -5.84
C GLN A 67 4.19 -29.17 -6.18
N GLU A 68 3.12 -29.63 -5.56
CA GLU A 68 1.84 -28.96 -5.60
C GLU A 68 1.91 -27.65 -4.77
N VAL A 69 1.09 -26.66 -5.10
CA VAL A 69 1.08 -25.35 -4.45
C VAL A 69 -0.23 -25.06 -3.69
N ALA A 70 -1.08 -26.08 -3.55
CA ALA A 70 -2.35 -25.95 -2.84
C ALA A 70 -2.16 -25.83 -1.32
N THR A 71 -1.13 -26.49 -0.78
CA THR A 71 -0.78 -26.47 0.65
C THR A 71 0.55 -25.74 0.86
N MET A 72 0.75 -25.20 2.05
CA MET A 72 1.99 -24.51 2.43
C MET A 72 2.73 -25.25 3.53
N ASP A 73 4.05 -25.33 3.41
CA ASP A 73 4.98 -25.87 4.41
C ASP A 73 6.27 -25.02 4.45
N ASP A 74 7.22 -25.37 5.33
CA ASP A 74 8.48 -24.61 5.50
C ASP A 74 9.29 -24.50 4.19
N SER A 75 9.33 -25.57 3.38
CA SER A 75 10.07 -25.59 2.12
C SER A 75 9.43 -24.66 1.09
N LYS A 76 8.12 -24.72 0.93
CA LYS A 76 7.35 -23.90 0.01
C LYS A 76 7.34 -22.42 0.43
N LYS A 77 7.25 -22.16 1.75
CA LYS A 77 7.41 -20.83 2.31
C LYS A 77 8.77 -20.24 1.96
N ALA A 78 9.84 -21.02 2.11
CA ALA A 78 11.19 -20.56 1.75
C ALA A 78 11.28 -20.22 0.26
N ILE A 79 10.76 -21.09 -0.62
CA ILE A 79 10.75 -20.85 -2.08
C ILE A 79 9.96 -19.56 -2.42
N LEU A 80 8.79 -19.36 -1.83
CA LEU A 80 7.99 -18.16 -2.05
C LEU A 80 8.70 -16.90 -1.56
N THR A 81 9.34 -16.96 -0.39
CA THR A 81 10.11 -15.86 0.18
C THR A 81 11.31 -15.51 -0.72
N ASP A 82 12.03 -16.51 -1.20
CA ASP A 82 13.17 -16.30 -2.11
C ASP A 82 12.72 -15.64 -3.42
N ILE A 83 11.63 -16.12 -4.03
CA ILE A 83 11.06 -15.53 -5.27
C ILE A 83 10.65 -14.08 -5.01
N PHE A 84 9.98 -13.80 -3.90
CA PHE A 84 9.59 -12.43 -3.55
C PHE A 84 10.82 -11.50 -3.48
N TRP A 85 11.90 -11.92 -2.82
CA TRP A 85 13.11 -11.10 -2.71
C TRP A 85 13.97 -11.07 -3.98
N GLU A 86 13.89 -12.07 -4.85
CA GLU A 86 14.48 -12.00 -6.18
C GLU A 86 13.72 -11.03 -7.12
N MET A 87 12.42 -10.91 -6.94
CA MET A 87 11.60 -9.96 -7.68
C MET A 87 11.75 -8.53 -7.16
N ASN A 88 11.97 -8.31 -5.88
CA ASN A 88 11.90 -7.01 -5.26
C ASN A 88 13.24 -6.54 -4.72
N GLN A 89 13.53 -5.26 -4.89
CA GLN A 89 14.75 -4.64 -4.39
C GLN A 89 14.44 -3.32 -3.69
N ILE A 90 14.98 -3.15 -2.49
CA ILE A 90 15.01 -1.89 -1.75
C ILE A 90 16.44 -1.35 -1.83
N SER A 91 16.60 -0.13 -2.30
CA SER A 91 17.89 0.56 -2.34
C SER A 91 17.78 1.92 -1.65
N SER A 92 18.91 2.39 -1.10
CA SER A 92 18.96 3.69 -0.46
C SER A 92 20.24 4.43 -0.79
N ARG A 93 20.18 5.75 -0.84
CA ARG A 93 21.33 6.64 -0.93
C ARG A 93 21.08 7.90 -0.12
N THR A 94 22.14 8.50 0.38
CA THR A 94 22.11 9.82 1.02
C THR A 94 22.82 10.86 0.14
N GLU A 95 22.32 12.09 0.17
CA GLU A 95 22.89 13.23 -0.54
C GLU A 95 22.82 14.46 0.38
N THR A 96 23.94 15.16 0.52
CA THR A 96 23.97 16.42 1.28
C THR A 96 23.84 17.58 0.31
N ARG A 97 22.86 18.45 0.51
CA ARG A 97 22.64 19.69 -0.25
C ARG A 97 22.84 20.89 0.64
N THR A 98 23.46 21.90 0.09
CA THR A 98 23.69 23.17 0.76
C THR A 98 22.99 24.26 -0.03
N GLU A 99 22.06 24.95 0.60
CA GLU A 99 21.30 26.04 0.00
C GLU A 99 21.54 27.34 0.77
N THR A 100 21.61 28.46 0.04
CA THR A 100 21.66 29.78 0.65
C THR A 100 20.25 30.32 0.76
N VAL A 101 19.81 30.56 1.98
CA VAL A 101 18.50 31.17 2.29
C VAL A 101 18.73 32.63 2.63
N ILE A 102 18.05 33.54 1.90
CA ILE A 102 18.04 34.97 2.20
C ILE A 102 16.85 35.25 3.12
N THR A 103 17.12 35.74 4.32
CA THR A 103 16.10 36.15 5.28
C THR A 103 16.08 37.66 5.35
N GLU A 104 14.93 38.27 5.09
CA GLU A 104 14.68 39.69 5.25
C GLU A 104 14.19 39.96 6.68
N THR A 105 14.89 40.84 7.42
CA THR A 105 14.49 41.29 8.76
C THR A 105 14.45 42.82 8.81
N ASP A 106 13.44 43.37 9.48
CA ASP A 106 13.38 44.79 9.78
C ASP A 106 14.34 45.11 10.96
N ASP A 107 15.23 46.11 10.78
CA ASP A 107 16.21 46.55 11.79
C ASP A 107 15.57 47.37 12.94
N GLY A 108 14.25 47.53 12.94
CA GLY A 108 13.49 48.34 13.90
C GLY A 108 13.45 49.84 13.58
N ASN A 109 14.09 50.25 12.47
CA ASN A 109 14.08 51.61 11.96
C ASN A 109 13.38 51.74 10.60
N GLY A 110 12.75 50.64 10.16
CA GLY A 110 12.04 50.55 8.86
C GLY A 110 12.97 50.23 7.69
N ASN A 111 14.22 49.78 7.93
CA ASN A 111 15.09 49.28 6.88
C ASN A 111 15.06 47.76 6.88
N ILE A 112 14.91 47.18 5.68
CA ILE A 112 15.02 45.74 5.49
C ILE A 112 16.50 45.37 5.35
N VAL A 113 16.96 44.48 6.24
CA VAL A 113 18.29 43.90 6.20
C VAL A 113 18.20 42.47 5.68
N GLU A 114 18.86 42.20 4.56
CA GLU A 114 19.00 40.86 4.02
C GLU A 114 20.15 40.14 4.74
N THR A 115 19.84 38.98 5.29
CA THR A 115 20.84 38.09 5.89
C THR A 115 20.91 36.80 5.10
N GLU A 116 22.08 36.50 4.52
CA GLU A 116 22.34 35.23 3.87
C GLU A 116 22.71 34.18 4.93
N THR A 117 21.94 33.09 4.97
CA THR A 117 22.21 31.96 5.85
C THR A 117 22.35 30.70 4.99
N THR A 118 23.41 29.94 5.22
CA THR A 118 23.61 28.66 4.54
C THR A 118 22.99 27.55 5.37
N VAL A 119 22.01 26.85 4.78
CA VAL A 119 21.37 25.68 5.39
C VAL A 119 21.87 24.44 4.65
N THR A 120 22.38 23.48 5.41
CA THR A 120 22.82 22.19 4.89
C THR A 120 21.84 21.12 5.34
N GLN A 121 21.25 20.39 4.39
CA GLN A 121 20.29 19.32 4.63
C GLN A 121 20.80 18.02 4.05
N THR A 122 20.59 16.93 4.78
CA THR A 122 20.85 15.57 4.31
C THR A 122 19.55 14.95 3.82
N TYR A 123 19.53 14.56 2.55
CA TYR A 123 18.42 13.86 1.91
C TYR A 123 18.69 12.36 1.96
N LEU A 124 17.70 11.58 2.39
CA LEU A 124 17.65 10.13 2.24
C LEU A 124 16.69 9.79 1.12
N TYR A 125 17.20 9.10 0.10
CA TYR A 125 16.40 8.54 -0.98
C TYR A 125 16.27 7.04 -0.74
N ILE A 126 15.03 6.54 -0.73
CA ILE A 126 14.73 5.11 -0.75
C ILE A 126 14.01 4.82 -2.06
N THR A 127 14.56 3.91 -2.84
CA THR A 127 13.97 3.49 -4.10
C THR A 127 13.61 2.02 -4.03
N VAL A 128 12.36 1.72 -4.32
CA VAL A 128 11.84 0.36 -4.47
C VAL A 128 11.73 0.07 -5.96
N SER A 129 12.22 -1.08 -6.39
CA SER A 129 12.09 -1.56 -7.77
C SER A 129 11.77 -3.04 -7.78
N HIS A 130 11.19 -3.51 -8.87
CA HIS A 130 10.85 -4.92 -9.02
C HIS A 130 11.09 -5.40 -10.45
N LYS A 131 11.20 -6.72 -10.60
CA LYS A 131 11.16 -7.44 -11.87
C LYS A 131 9.73 -7.87 -12.15
N THR A 132 9.33 -7.83 -13.41
CA THR A 132 8.04 -8.37 -13.86
C THR A 132 8.06 -9.90 -13.87
N ALA A 133 6.87 -10.51 -14.00
CA ALA A 133 6.75 -11.95 -14.13
C ALA A 133 7.48 -12.48 -15.40
N GLU A 134 7.48 -11.71 -16.50
CA GLU A 134 8.22 -12.06 -17.73
C GLU A 134 9.73 -12.01 -17.53
N GLU A 135 10.24 -11.01 -16.80
CA GLU A 135 11.68 -10.93 -16.47
C GLU A 135 12.10 -12.11 -15.59
N MET A 136 11.25 -12.54 -14.66
CA MET A 136 11.48 -13.74 -13.87
C MET A 136 11.41 -15.03 -14.69
N ALA A 137 10.47 -15.13 -15.62
CA ALA A 137 10.39 -16.26 -16.55
C ALA A 137 11.68 -16.38 -17.39
N ALA A 138 12.21 -15.26 -17.85
CA ALA A 138 13.49 -15.22 -18.56
C ALA A 138 14.66 -15.60 -17.65
N GLN A 139 14.70 -15.10 -16.41
CA GLN A 139 15.75 -15.42 -15.41
C GLN A 139 15.79 -16.90 -15.06
N TYR A 140 14.62 -17.54 -14.91
CA TYR A 140 14.52 -18.97 -14.58
C TYR A 140 14.61 -19.88 -15.82
N GLY A 141 14.63 -19.28 -17.02
CA GLY A 141 14.70 -20.04 -18.26
C GLY A 141 13.44 -20.83 -18.56
N PHE A 142 12.27 -20.28 -18.23
CA PHE A 142 10.98 -20.92 -18.52
C PHE A 142 10.86 -21.22 -20.02
N ASP A 143 10.41 -22.43 -20.32
CA ASP A 143 10.07 -22.82 -21.69
C ASP A 143 8.72 -22.22 -22.14
N GLU A 144 8.31 -22.49 -23.37
CA GLU A 144 7.07 -21.90 -23.92
C GLU A 144 5.81 -22.38 -23.19
N GLU A 145 5.78 -23.66 -22.73
CA GLU A 145 4.64 -24.18 -21.97
C GLU A 145 4.53 -23.51 -20.59
N GLN A 146 5.66 -23.31 -19.92
CA GLN A 146 5.72 -22.59 -18.65
C GLN A 146 5.31 -21.12 -18.78
N LYS A 147 5.69 -20.46 -19.88
CA LYS A 147 5.28 -19.07 -20.16
C LYS A 147 3.79 -18.97 -20.49
N GLU A 148 3.22 -19.95 -21.21
CA GLU A 148 1.78 -20.01 -21.46
C GLU A 148 1.02 -20.18 -20.13
N GLN A 149 1.47 -21.06 -19.24
CA GLN A 149 0.89 -21.23 -17.90
C GLN A 149 0.98 -19.95 -17.06
N LEU A 150 2.11 -19.25 -17.12
CA LEU A 150 2.29 -17.99 -16.43
C LEU A 150 1.30 -16.92 -16.93
N ALA A 151 1.15 -16.81 -18.25
CA ALA A 151 0.22 -15.86 -18.86
C ALA A 151 -1.24 -16.19 -18.51
N GLU A 152 -1.62 -17.47 -18.52
CA GLU A 152 -2.97 -17.92 -18.11
C GLU A 152 -3.26 -17.56 -16.66
N LEU A 153 -2.31 -17.78 -15.75
CA LEU A 153 -2.47 -17.42 -14.33
C LEU A 153 -2.64 -15.92 -14.11
N LEU A 154 -2.05 -15.08 -14.98
CA LEU A 154 -2.11 -13.62 -14.91
C LEU A 154 -3.23 -13.00 -15.75
N ASP A 155 -4.04 -13.83 -16.41
CA ASP A 155 -5.20 -13.34 -17.16
C ASP A 155 -6.19 -12.62 -16.24
N GLU A 156 -6.85 -11.59 -16.77
CA GLU A 156 -7.81 -10.78 -16.01
C GLU A 156 -8.98 -11.59 -15.46
N GLU A 157 -9.37 -12.68 -16.16
CA GLU A 157 -10.41 -13.59 -15.71
C GLU A 157 -10.07 -14.29 -14.38
N ASN A 158 -8.79 -14.40 -14.04
CA ASN A 158 -8.29 -15.01 -12.80
C ASN A 158 -8.14 -14.02 -11.63
N ARG A 159 -8.49 -12.74 -11.80
CA ARG A 159 -8.36 -11.72 -10.74
C ARG A 159 -9.12 -12.10 -9.46
N SER A 160 -10.32 -12.63 -9.59
CA SER A 160 -11.12 -13.08 -8.44
C SER A 160 -10.51 -14.28 -7.71
N LEU A 161 -9.81 -15.16 -8.44
CA LEU A 161 -9.06 -16.26 -7.85
C LEU A 161 -7.95 -15.74 -6.94
N TRP A 162 -7.19 -14.75 -7.40
CA TRP A 162 -6.12 -14.15 -6.58
C TRP A 162 -6.67 -13.47 -5.34
N SER A 163 -7.81 -12.79 -5.44
CA SER A 163 -8.48 -12.18 -4.28
C SER A 163 -8.87 -13.23 -3.24
N ALA A 164 -9.41 -14.35 -3.67
CA ALA A 164 -9.77 -15.46 -2.80
C ALA A 164 -8.54 -16.10 -2.14
N VAL A 165 -7.49 -16.37 -2.92
CA VAL A 165 -6.26 -17.04 -2.46
C VAL A 165 -5.47 -16.17 -1.48
N LEU A 166 -5.28 -14.90 -1.84
CA LEU A 166 -4.43 -13.97 -1.07
C LEU A 166 -5.13 -13.41 0.16
N TYR A 167 -6.43 -13.15 0.06
CA TYR A 167 -7.13 -12.31 1.03
C TYR A 167 -8.39 -12.97 1.59
N GLY A 168 -8.77 -14.13 1.07
CA GLY A 168 -10.03 -14.78 1.49
C GLY A 168 -11.28 -14.01 1.06
N ILE A 169 -11.17 -13.16 0.03
CA ILE A 169 -12.25 -12.31 -0.45
C ILE A 169 -12.96 -13.03 -1.61
N TYR A 170 -14.22 -13.39 -1.40
CA TYR A 170 -15.03 -14.18 -2.33
C TYR A 170 -16.19 -13.38 -2.95
N THR A 171 -16.34 -12.10 -2.63
CA THR A 171 -17.46 -11.24 -3.05
C THR A 171 -16.98 -9.99 -3.78
N GLU A 172 -17.84 -9.42 -4.64
CA GLU A 172 -17.57 -8.15 -5.32
C GLU A 172 -17.42 -6.99 -4.34
N ASP A 173 -18.10 -7.03 -3.19
CA ASP A 173 -18.01 -6.01 -2.13
C ASP A 173 -16.58 -5.84 -1.57
N GLY A 174 -15.75 -6.87 -1.70
CA GLY A 174 -14.34 -6.85 -1.31
C GLY A 174 -13.37 -6.41 -2.41
N ALA A 175 -13.83 -6.06 -3.61
CA ALA A 175 -12.95 -5.75 -4.74
C ALA A 175 -11.96 -4.61 -4.41
N ILE A 176 -12.42 -3.54 -3.76
CA ILE A 176 -11.56 -2.40 -3.38
C ILE A 176 -10.49 -2.82 -2.36
N VAL A 177 -10.80 -3.75 -1.46
CA VAL A 177 -9.84 -4.29 -0.47
C VAL A 177 -8.74 -5.06 -1.20
N SER A 178 -9.11 -5.91 -2.18
CA SER A 178 -8.14 -6.65 -2.98
C SER A 178 -7.21 -5.74 -3.77
N VAL A 179 -7.77 -4.71 -4.42
CA VAL A 179 -6.99 -3.70 -5.14
C VAL A 179 -6.03 -3.00 -4.19
N ALA A 180 -6.50 -2.53 -3.03
CA ALA A 180 -5.68 -1.83 -2.05
C ALA A 180 -4.54 -2.73 -1.50
N LEU A 181 -4.85 -3.98 -1.16
CA LEU A 181 -3.87 -4.96 -0.68
C LEU A 181 -2.78 -5.26 -1.71
N SER A 182 -3.12 -5.28 -3.01
CA SER A 182 -2.12 -5.46 -4.07
C SER A 182 -1.07 -4.36 -4.12
N GLN A 183 -1.38 -3.19 -3.56
CA GLN A 183 -0.52 -2.01 -3.56
C GLN A 183 0.37 -1.88 -2.30
N VAL A 184 0.15 -2.71 -1.28
CA VAL A 184 0.92 -2.67 -0.03
C VAL A 184 2.42 -2.78 -0.32
N GLY A 185 3.20 -1.87 0.27
CA GLY A 185 4.65 -1.76 0.06
C GLY A 185 5.08 -0.78 -1.05
N ASN A 186 4.15 -0.21 -1.82
CA ASN A 186 4.47 0.90 -2.71
C ASN A 186 4.81 2.15 -1.90
N VAL A 187 5.73 2.97 -2.42
CA VAL A 187 6.28 4.15 -1.72
C VAL A 187 6.20 5.40 -2.58
N GLY A 188 6.18 6.60 -1.93
CA GLY A 188 6.21 7.90 -2.60
C GLY A 188 4.93 8.31 -3.34
N GLY A 189 4.02 7.39 -3.55
CA GLY A 189 2.65 7.64 -4.05
C GLY A 189 2.51 8.17 -5.46
N GLU A 190 3.58 8.21 -6.29
CA GLU A 190 3.53 8.77 -7.64
C GLU A 190 2.41 8.17 -8.50
N PRO A 191 2.15 6.86 -8.53
CA PRO A 191 1.07 6.27 -9.32
C PRO A 191 -0.32 6.84 -8.99
N TYR A 192 -0.53 7.26 -7.75
CA TYR A 192 -1.83 7.71 -7.25
C TYR A 192 -2.05 9.21 -7.42
N TRP A 193 -1.09 10.04 -6.98
CA TRP A 193 -1.23 11.49 -7.11
C TRP A 193 -1.06 11.97 -8.55
N SER A 194 -0.19 11.33 -9.38
CA SER A 194 -0.06 11.67 -10.79
C SER A 194 -1.30 11.28 -11.60
N TRP A 195 -1.87 10.09 -11.34
CA TRP A 195 -3.16 9.67 -11.91
C TRP A 195 -4.30 10.65 -11.56
N TYR A 196 -4.30 11.15 -10.33
CA TYR A 196 -5.31 12.14 -9.91
C TYR A 196 -5.22 13.42 -10.72
N GLY A 197 -4.04 13.82 -11.16
CA GLY A 197 -3.74 14.98 -11.98
C GLY A 197 -2.75 15.98 -11.37
N PHE A 198 -2.08 15.62 -10.28
CA PHE A 198 -1.02 16.43 -9.70
C PHE A 198 0.30 16.24 -10.46
N SER A 199 1.05 17.34 -10.63
CA SER A 199 2.35 17.35 -11.34
C SER A 199 3.55 17.15 -10.41
N SER A 200 3.33 17.14 -9.11
CA SER A 200 4.34 16.94 -8.07
C SER A 200 3.72 16.26 -6.86
N ARG A 201 4.56 15.75 -5.98
CA ARG A 201 4.13 15.07 -4.76
C ARG A 201 3.22 15.99 -3.92
N VAL A 202 2.14 15.41 -3.44
CA VAL A 202 1.17 15.99 -2.49
C VAL A 202 0.96 14.98 -1.36
N GLU A 203 0.17 15.34 -0.33
CA GLU A 203 -0.41 14.35 0.57
C GLU A 203 -1.38 13.47 -0.21
N TRP A 204 -1.13 12.15 -0.26
CA TRP A 204 -1.76 11.28 -1.26
C TRP A 204 -2.64 10.15 -0.70
N CYS A 205 -2.98 10.19 0.58
CA CYS A 205 -3.88 9.19 1.19
C CYS A 205 -5.24 9.14 0.46
N ALA A 206 -5.85 10.29 0.21
CA ALA A 206 -7.12 10.39 -0.51
C ALA A 206 -6.99 10.06 -2.02
N CYS A 207 -5.85 10.39 -2.64
CA CYS A 207 -5.57 9.98 -4.01
C CYS A 207 -5.48 8.46 -4.13
N PHE A 208 -4.88 7.79 -3.15
CA PHE A 208 -4.80 6.33 -3.09
C PHE A 208 -6.19 5.67 -3.02
N VAL A 209 -7.05 6.12 -2.09
CA VAL A 209 -8.43 5.60 -1.99
C VAL A 209 -9.20 5.83 -3.29
N SER A 210 -9.08 7.03 -3.88
CA SER A 210 -9.72 7.34 -5.16
C SER A 210 -9.19 6.47 -6.31
N TRP A 211 -7.90 6.20 -6.33
CA TRP A 211 -7.29 5.33 -7.34
C TRP A 211 -7.82 3.89 -7.18
N CYS A 212 -7.85 3.34 -5.98
CA CYS A 212 -8.44 2.02 -5.72
C CYS A 212 -9.91 1.93 -6.15
N ALA A 213 -10.69 2.98 -5.86
CA ALA A 213 -12.08 3.06 -6.29
C ALA A 213 -12.24 3.12 -7.82
N ASN A 214 -11.31 3.80 -8.52
CA ASN A 214 -11.28 3.83 -9.98
C ASN A 214 -11.01 2.46 -10.59
N GLU A 215 -10.03 1.73 -10.04
CA GLU A 215 -9.70 0.37 -10.52
C GLU A 215 -10.86 -0.61 -10.38
N CYS A 216 -11.79 -0.32 -9.46
CA CYS A 216 -13.03 -1.08 -9.29
C CYS A 216 -14.22 -0.53 -10.10
N GLY A 217 -14.05 0.58 -10.84
CA GLY A 217 -15.16 1.25 -11.54
C GLY A 217 -16.13 2.00 -10.63
N TYR A 218 -15.82 2.14 -9.33
CA TYR A 218 -16.72 2.72 -8.33
C TYR A 218 -16.85 4.24 -8.44
N ILE A 219 -15.91 4.91 -9.09
CA ILE A 219 -16.02 6.35 -9.38
C ILE A 219 -17.08 6.58 -10.47
N ASP A 220 -17.03 5.81 -11.56
CA ASP A 220 -17.95 5.97 -12.70
C ASP A 220 -19.39 5.61 -12.33
N THR A 221 -19.55 4.63 -11.43
CA THR A 221 -20.87 4.22 -10.92
C THR A 221 -21.38 5.12 -9.78
N GLY A 222 -20.53 5.99 -9.23
CA GLY A 222 -20.89 6.89 -8.13
C GLY A 222 -21.00 6.20 -6.76
N VAL A 223 -20.41 5.03 -6.60
CA VAL A 223 -20.36 4.29 -5.32
C VAL A 223 -19.35 4.91 -4.36
N ILE A 224 -18.20 5.37 -4.88
CA ILE A 224 -17.16 6.08 -4.12
C ILE A 224 -16.76 7.33 -4.92
N PRO A 225 -16.59 8.52 -4.28
CA PRO A 225 -16.22 9.74 -5.00
C PRO A 225 -14.73 9.73 -5.40
N LYS A 226 -14.39 10.50 -6.44
CA LYS A 226 -13.01 10.90 -6.70
C LYS A 226 -12.69 12.12 -5.82
N TYR A 227 -11.79 12.00 -4.85
CA TYR A 227 -11.41 13.09 -3.95
C TYR A 227 -9.91 13.05 -3.63
N ALA A 228 -9.30 14.22 -3.39
CA ALA A 228 -7.92 14.39 -2.96
C ALA A 228 -7.79 15.02 -1.56
N GLY A 229 -8.86 15.62 -1.05
CA GLY A 229 -8.94 16.13 0.33
C GLY A 229 -9.89 15.29 1.17
N CYS A 230 -9.43 14.81 2.32
CA CYS A 230 -10.19 13.92 3.20
C CYS A 230 -11.53 14.52 3.62
N VAL A 231 -11.56 15.83 3.94
CA VAL A 231 -12.80 16.57 4.28
C VAL A 231 -13.86 16.46 3.18
N ASN A 232 -13.45 16.50 1.90
CA ASN A 232 -14.38 16.38 0.77
C ASN A 232 -14.97 14.96 0.69
N GLY A 233 -14.18 13.94 0.98
CA GLY A 233 -14.65 12.54 1.08
C GLY A 233 -15.69 12.39 2.18
N VAL A 234 -15.40 12.89 3.38
CA VAL A 234 -16.34 12.88 4.52
C VAL A 234 -17.66 13.55 4.16
N GLN A 235 -17.60 14.77 3.57
CA GLN A 235 -18.80 15.51 3.22
C GLN A 235 -19.64 14.78 2.18
N TRP A 236 -19.00 14.17 1.19
CA TRP A 236 -19.68 13.41 0.14
C TRP A 236 -20.51 12.24 0.71
N PHE A 237 -19.94 11.45 1.65
CA PHE A 237 -20.66 10.37 2.31
C PHE A 237 -21.78 10.88 3.23
N LYS A 238 -21.52 11.95 3.99
CA LYS A 238 -22.54 12.57 4.87
C LYS A 238 -23.74 13.08 4.09
N ASP A 239 -23.52 13.76 2.96
CA ASP A 239 -24.59 14.30 2.10
C ASP A 239 -25.52 13.23 1.53
N ARG A 240 -25.06 11.97 1.47
CA ARG A 240 -25.81 10.81 0.99
C ARG A 240 -26.42 9.95 2.10
N GLY A 241 -26.21 10.32 3.35
CA GLY A 241 -26.61 9.47 4.48
C GLY A 241 -25.81 8.16 4.58
N GLN A 242 -24.67 8.10 3.93
CA GLN A 242 -23.74 6.96 3.88
C GLN A 242 -22.57 7.16 4.85
N TRP A 243 -22.88 7.62 6.06
CA TRP A 243 -21.85 7.90 7.08
C TRP A 243 -22.16 7.17 8.38
N MET A 244 -21.13 6.58 8.96
CA MET A 244 -21.19 5.90 10.25
C MET A 244 -20.16 6.53 11.21
N ASP A 245 -20.56 6.67 12.47
CA ASP A 245 -19.70 7.23 13.53
C ASP A 245 -18.49 6.33 13.81
N GLY A 246 -17.34 6.93 14.19
CA GLY A 246 -16.10 6.22 14.46
C GLY A 246 -16.14 5.25 15.63
N SER A 247 -17.15 5.33 16.50
CA SER A 247 -17.36 4.38 17.60
C SER A 247 -18.00 3.05 17.16
N ALA A 248 -18.55 3.00 15.93
CA ALA A 248 -19.21 1.82 15.40
C ALA A 248 -18.18 0.81 14.83
N GLU A 249 -18.59 -0.45 14.72
CA GLU A 249 -17.80 -1.49 14.08
C GLU A 249 -18.04 -1.45 12.57
N PRO A 250 -16.99 -1.19 11.74
CA PRO A 250 -17.13 -1.11 10.30
C PRO A 250 -17.14 -2.49 9.63
N ALA A 251 -17.51 -2.51 8.34
CA ALA A 251 -17.37 -3.66 7.47
C ALA A 251 -16.20 -3.49 6.47
N PRO A 252 -15.64 -4.59 5.93
CA PRO A 252 -14.65 -4.53 4.86
C PRO A 252 -15.13 -3.71 3.65
N GLY A 253 -14.23 -2.95 3.04
CA GLY A 253 -14.53 -2.07 1.91
C GLY A 253 -15.05 -0.69 2.30
N MET A 254 -15.46 -0.46 3.55
CA MET A 254 -15.78 0.89 4.03
C MET A 254 -14.53 1.78 4.02
N ILE A 255 -14.74 3.08 3.86
CA ILE A 255 -13.68 4.08 3.85
C ILE A 255 -13.56 4.68 5.24
N ILE A 256 -12.42 4.49 5.90
CA ILE A 256 -12.14 5.04 7.22
C ILE A 256 -11.55 6.44 7.09
N PHE A 257 -11.95 7.33 8.00
CA PHE A 257 -11.47 8.71 8.10
C PHE A 257 -11.00 8.98 9.52
N PHE A 258 -9.85 9.66 9.62
CA PHE A 258 -9.21 10.00 10.88
C PHE A 258 -9.14 11.51 11.08
N ASP A 259 -9.20 11.92 12.34
CA ASP A 259 -8.95 13.27 12.84
C ASP A 259 -7.85 13.09 13.91
N TRP A 260 -6.59 13.27 13.47
CA TRP A 260 -5.44 12.99 14.33
C TRP A 260 -5.30 14.04 15.44
N ASN A 261 -4.84 13.64 16.60
CA ASN A 261 -4.47 14.55 17.67
C ASN A 261 -3.05 15.13 17.40
N ASP A 262 -2.93 15.88 16.33
CA ASP A 262 -1.71 16.55 15.88
C ASP A 262 -1.50 17.94 16.49
N GLU A 263 -0.72 18.81 15.84
CA GLU A 263 -0.45 20.18 16.30
C GLU A 263 -1.71 21.07 16.39
N ASN A 264 -2.74 20.78 15.61
CA ASN A 264 -4.03 21.47 15.61
C ASN A 264 -5.03 20.85 16.60
N GLY A 265 -4.69 19.68 17.17
CA GLY A 265 -5.59 18.86 17.96
C GLY A 265 -6.68 18.24 17.11
N GLN A 266 -7.66 17.58 17.73
CA GLN A 266 -8.83 17.05 17.04
C GLN A 266 -9.84 18.19 16.81
N ASP A 267 -9.91 18.70 15.56
CA ASP A 267 -10.74 19.83 15.19
C ASP A 267 -12.08 19.46 14.51
N GLY A 268 -12.32 18.17 14.35
CA GLY A 268 -13.51 17.60 13.70
C GLY A 268 -13.41 17.54 12.18
N LEU A 269 -12.25 17.87 11.61
CA LEU A 269 -11.94 17.72 10.19
C LEU A 269 -11.06 16.49 9.98
N SER A 270 -11.17 15.85 8.83
CA SER A 270 -10.39 14.65 8.56
C SER A 270 -9.04 14.98 7.96
N ASP A 271 -7.97 14.45 8.56
CA ASP A 271 -6.57 14.59 8.14
C ASP A 271 -6.11 13.43 7.28
N HIS A 272 -6.71 12.26 7.47
CA HIS A 272 -6.26 11.02 6.85
C HIS A 272 -7.42 10.10 6.50
N THR A 273 -7.18 9.20 5.53
CA THR A 273 -8.18 8.23 5.08
C THR A 273 -7.51 6.94 4.62
N GLY A 274 -8.27 5.85 4.70
CA GLY A 274 -7.87 4.53 4.25
C GLY A 274 -9.06 3.66 3.89
N ILE A 275 -8.80 2.39 3.62
CA ILE A 275 -9.80 1.39 3.29
C ILE A 275 -9.83 0.35 4.42
N VAL A 276 -11.00 0.03 4.93
CA VAL A 276 -11.18 -1.04 5.93
C VAL A 276 -10.94 -2.37 5.25
N GLU A 277 -9.93 -3.10 5.73
CA GLU A 277 -9.61 -4.45 5.26
C GLU A 277 -10.53 -5.49 5.89
N LYS A 278 -10.56 -5.50 7.23
CA LYS A 278 -11.35 -6.44 8.05
C LYS A 278 -11.51 -5.92 9.48
N VAL A 279 -12.41 -6.56 10.22
CA VAL A 279 -12.47 -6.42 11.69
C VAL A 279 -12.25 -7.78 12.31
N GLU A 280 -11.33 -7.86 13.24
CA GLU A 280 -10.99 -9.11 13.90
C GLU A 280 -10.51 -8.84 15.35
N ASN A 281 -10.99 -9.62 16.31
CA ASN A 281 -10.61 -9.52 17.72
C ASN A 281 -10.73 -8.09 18.31
N GLY A 282 -11.76 -7.34 17.91
CA GLY A 282 -12.01 -5.97 18.38
C GLY A 282 -11.07 -4.93 17.78
N ARG A 283 -10.39 -5.24 16.69
CA ARG A 283 -9.54 -4.32 15.94
C ARG A 283 -10.03 -4.17 14.50
N VAL A 284 -9.97 -2.94 14.02
CA VAL A 284 -10.12 -2.59 12.60
C VAL A 284 -8.75 -2.65 11.96
N TYR A 285 -8.61 -3.46 10.92
CA TYR A 285 -7.44 -3.49 10.06
C TYR A 285 -7.72 -2.65 8.82
N THR A 286 -6.73 -1.88 8.40
CA THR A 286 -6.87 -0.88 7.32
C THR A 286 -5.73 -1.01 6.32
N ILE A 287 -5.98 -0.59 5.08
CA ILE A 287 -4.95 -0.34 4.07
C ILE A 287 -4.94 1.16 3.80
N GLU A 288 -3.79 1.79 4.02
CA GLU A 288 -3.64 3.23 3.98
C GLU A 288 -2.52 3.66 3.04
N GLY A 289 -2.84 4.57 2.13
CA GLY A 289 -1.83 5.29 1.35
C GLY A 289 -1.25 6.45 2.16
N ASN A 290 -0.02 6.84 1.87
CA ASN A 290 0.71 7.92 2.55
C ASN A 290 0.92 7.69 4.05
N SER A 291 0.85 6.46 4.51
CA SER A 291 1.19 6.09 5.87
C SER A 291 2.71 5.92 5.96
N GLY A 292 3.40 6.94 6.48
CA GLY A 292 4.86 7.01 6.45
C GLY A 292 5.43 7.00 5.03
N ASP A 293 4.76 7.68 4.10
CA ASP A 293 5.05 7.78 2.66
C ASP A 293 4.99 6.42 1.92
N SER A 294 4.20 5.49 2.43
CA SER A 294 4.02 4.14 1.86
C SER A 294 2.56 3.72 1.86
N VAL A 295 2.21 2.69 1.09
CA VAL A 295 0.97 1.95 1.27
C VAL A 295 1.20 0.88 2.33
N ARG A 296 0.47 0.95 3.44
CA ARG A 296 0.64 0.07 4.61
C ARG A 296 -0.66 -0.55 5.08
N GLN A 297 -0.52 -1.71 5.71
CA GLN A 297 -1.55 -2.26 6.59
C GLN A 297 -1.32 -1.74 8.01
N ASN A 298 -2.36 -1.15 8.59
CA ASN A 298 -2.37 -0.68 9.97
C ASN A 298 -3.52 -1.33 10.74
N SER A 299 -3.58 -1.15 12.05
CA SER A 299 -4.73 -1.61 12.83
C SER A 299 -4.97 -0.78 14.06
N TYR A 300 -6.25 -0.53 14.35
CA TYR A 300 -6.73 0.30 15.45
C TYR A 300 -7.77 -0.46 16.27
N PRO A 301 -7.91 -0.19 17.57
CA PRO A 301 -9.10 -0.69 18.31
C PRO A 301 -10.38 -0.21 17.66
N VAL A 302 -11.44 -1.03 17.64
CA VAL A 302 -12.78 -0.55 17.30
C VAL A 302 -13.16 0.57 18.26
N GLY A 303 -13.64 1.71 17.76
CA GLY A 303 -13.93 2.90 18.55
C GLY A 303 -12.68 3.68 18.99
N HIS A 304 -11.55 3.54 18.27
CA HIS A 304 -10.36 4.36 18.51
C HIS A 304 -10.69 5.85 18.41
N TYR A 305 -10.24 6.64 19.38
CA TYR A 305 -10.69 8.02 19.59
C TYR A 305 -10.30 8.99 18.43
N GLU A 306 -9.31 8.64 17.63
CA GLU A 306 -8.90 9.40 16.43
C GLU A 306 -9.64 8.97 15.15
N VAL A 307 -10.49 7.96 15.21
CA VAL A 307 -11.35 7.61 14.07
C VAL A 307 -12.56 8.53 14.06
N LEU A 308 -12.62 9.44 13.08
CA LEU A 308 -13.72 10.36 12.90
C LEU A 308 -15.01 9.64 12.47
N GLY A 309 -14.87 8.64 11.61
CA GLY A 309 -15.99 7.83 11.14
C GLY A 309 -15.67 7.07 9.86
N TYR A 310 -16.75 6.49 9.30
CA TYR A 310 -16.66 5.63 8.12
C TYR A 310 -17.63 6.07 7.04
N GLY A 311 -17.14 6.20 5.81
CA GLY A 311 -17.96 6.23 4.61
C GLY A 311 -18.42 4.82 4.27
N CYS A 312 -19.72 4.65 4.06
CA CYS A 312 -20.38 3.36 3.79
C CYS A 312 -20.82 3.29 2.33
N PRO A 313 -19.97 2.80 1.41
CA PRO A 313 -20.33 2.64 0.01
C PRO A 313 -21.52 1.68 -0.14
N ASP A 314 -22.38 1.93 -1.12
CA ASP A 314 -23.49 1.07 -1.50
C ASP A 314 -23.06 0.26 -2.73
N PHE A 315 -22.39 -0.88 -2.46
CA PHE A 315 -21.83 -1.79 -3.48
C PHE A 315 -22.90 -2.55 -4.24
#